data_a65a0d8e10f2c4e6f2a67291d5cbc21d
#
_entry.id   a65a0d8e10f2c4e6f2a67291d5cbc21d
#
_cell.length_a   1.000
_cell.length_b   1.000
_cell.length_c   1.000
_cell.angle_alpha   90.00
_cell.angle_beta   90.00
_cell.angle_gamma   90.00
#
_symmetry.space_group_name_H-M   'P 1'
#
loop_
_entity.id
_entity.type
_entity.pdbx_description
1 polymer ?
#
loop_
_entity_poly.entity_id
_entity_poly.type
_entity_poly.pdbx_seq_one_letter_code
_entity_poly.pdbx_strand_id
1 'polypeptide(L)'
;MVSVTDNKNHKIAVLGGGSFGTAIANMIAFNDYPVTLWLRSKERAQAIRDTGENAEYLPDYKLHSSLKISTNLEQSLSNANTVFFAVPSSSFRELAKQASTYLSEDCIVISTAKGIEANSFMLPSEILEEDIPQCSVGVISGPNLAKEIAQFEITATVIASDNSELCKRIQSLLHSKYFRVYTNHDRYGVELAGALKNIYAIVAGIAEAMNAGQNTKSVVLTRSLAEMSRFAVKLGANPLTFLGLSGVGDLYVTCTSPLSRNFRVGLALGQGKTLDEAVTEVGQVAEGVNTTKLVKEKADVLGIYMPLASALYATLFEQRPIMESLQSMMLAEQNTDVEFMVKAND
;
A
#
# COMPACT_ATOMS: atom_id res chain seq x y z
N MET A 1 29.08 -8.37 -2.80
CA MET A 1 28.62 -9.35 -3.80
C MET A 1 28.13 -10.56 -3.02
N VAL A 2 26.81 -10.76 -2.91
CA VAL A 2 26.22 -11.99 -2.34
C VAL A 2 26.51 -13.09 -3.36
N SER A 3 27.03 -14.23 -2.90
CA SER A 3 27.43 -15.32 -3.81
C SER A 3 26.20 -15.92 -4.49
N VAL A 4 26.29 -16.17 -5.80
CA VAL A 4 25.24 -16.79 -6.66
C VAL A 4 24.79 -18.17 -6.13
N THR A 5 25.52 -18.77 -5.21
CA THR A 5 25.21 -20.08 -4.61
C THR A 5 24.09 -20.03 -3.56
N ASP A 6 23.76 -18.87 -3.02
CA ASP A 6 22.73 -18.74 -1.95
C ASP A 6 21.29 -18.64 -2.51
N ASN A 7 21.12 -18.24 -3.76
CA ASN A 7 19.80 -18.01 -4.38
C ASN A 7 18.95 -19.29 -4.54
N LYS A 8 19.58 -20.46 -4.68
CA LYS A 8 18.85 -21.73 -4.93
C LYS A 8 18.05 -22.27 -3.74
N ASN A 9 18.38 -21.85 -2.54
CA ASN A 9 17.69 -22.28 -1.32
C ASN A 9 16.47 -21.40 -0.98
N HIS A 10 16.28 -20.30 -1.70
CA HIS A 10 15.11 -19.45 -1.53
C HIS A 10 13.98 -19.91 -2.42
N LYS A 11 12.83 -20.24 -1.83
CA LYS A 11 11.57 -20.49 -2.55
C LYS A 11 10.58 -19.41 -2.16
N ILE A 12 10.21 -18.62 -3.14
CA ILE A 12 9.41 -17.41 -2.92
C ILE A 12 8.04 -17.59 -3.55
N ALA A 13 7.01 -17.23 -2.80
CA ALA A 13 5.66 -17.12 -3.32
C ALA A 13 5.17 -15.67 -3.23
N VAL A 14 4.49 -15.21 -4.28
CA VAL A 14 3.75 -13.96 -4.28
C VAL A 14 2.28 -14.29 -4.46
N LEU A 15 1.48 -14.00 -3.45
CA LEU A 15 0.05 -14.27 -3.42
C LEU A 15 -0.71 -13.03 -3.88
N GLY A 16 -1.23 -13.06 -5.11
CA GLY A 16 -1.99 -11.97 -5.70
C GLY A 16 -1.43 -11.50 -7.04
N GLY A 17 -2.15 -11.81 -8.13
CA GLY A 17 -1.81 -11.43 -9.51
C GLY A 17 -2.37 -10.04 -9.89
N GLY A 18 -2.42 -9.08 -8.96
CA GLY A 18 -2.67 -7.66 -9.24
C GLY A 18 -1.42 -6.95 -9.77
N SER A 19 -1.52 -5.65 -10.03
CA SER A 19 -0.40 -4.87 -10.62
C SER A 19 0.88 -4.98 -9.79
N PHE A 20 0.80 -4.71 -8.48
CA PHE A 20 1.97 -4.71 -7.61
C PHE A 20 2.54 -6.11 -7.39
N GLY A 21 1.68 -7.12 -7.12
CA GLY A 21 2.13 -8.50 -6.95
C GLY A 21 2.82 -9.05 -8.20
N THR A 22 2.30 -8.71 -9.39
CA THR A 22 2.94 -9.07 -10.67
C THR A 22 4.31 -8.39 -10.83
N ALA A 23 4.40 -7.08 -10.54
CA ALA A 23 5.65 -6.33 -10.66
C ALA A 23 6.73 -6.86 -9.70
N ILE A 24 6.38 -7.13 -8.42
CA ILE A 24 7.30 -7.69 -7.42
C ILE A 24 7.76 -9.10 -7.80
N ALA A 25 6.83 -9.98 -8.19
CA ALA A 25 7.19 -11.34 -8.61
C ALA A 25 8.12 -11.33 -9.82
N ASN A 26 7.84 -10.45 -10.77
CA ASN A 26 8.69 -10.29 -11.95
C ASN A 26 10.09 -9.77 -11.61
N MET A 27 10.17 -8.77 -10.71
CA MET A 27 11.45 -8.24 -10.24
C MET A 27 12.28 -9.29 -9.49
N ILE A 28 11.65 -10.12 -8.65
CA ILE A 28 12.32 -11.23 -7.96
C ILE A 28 12.87 -12.23 -8.97
N ALA A 29 12.10 -12.55 -10.03
CA ALA A 29 12.57 -13.41 -11.12
C ALA A 29 13.75 -12.81 -11.88
N PHE A 30 13.75 -11.49 -12.13
CA PHE A 30 14.89 -10.77 -12.75
C PHE A 30 16.15 -10.74 -11.86
N ASN A 31 15.99 -10.89 -10.56
CA ASN A 31 17.10 -11.04 -9.60
C ASN A 31 17.55 -12.50 -9.45
N ASP A 32 17.17 -13.40 -10.38
CA ASP A 32 17.53 -14.81 -10.44
C ASP A 32 17.08 -15.66 -9.24
N TYR A 33 16.00 -15.25 -8.54
CA TYR A 33 15.39 -16.06 -7.48
C TYR A 33 14.22 -16.90 -8.00
N PRO A 34 14.08 -18.17 -7.56
CA PRO A 34 12.92 -18.98 -7.87
C PRO A 34 11.66 -18.40 -7.22
N VAL A 35 10.70 -17.96 -8.02
CA VAL A 35 9.48 -17.34 -7.55
C VAL A 35 8.24 -17.89 -8.25
N THR A 36 7.16 -18.04 -7.49
CA THR A 36 5.84 -18.41 -7.99
C THR A 36 4.86 -17.28 -7.72
N LEU A 37 4.21 -16.78 -8.77
CA LEU A 37 3.06 -15.88 -8.67
C LEU A 37 1.79 -16.72 -8.63
N TRP A 38 1.10 -16.68 -7.49
CA TRP A 38 -0.21 -17.31 -7.34
C TRP A 38 -1.33 -16.31 -7.58
N LEU A 39 -2.34 -16.72 -8.33
CA LEU A 39 -3.57 -15.96 -8.52
C LEU A 39 -4.79 -16.89 -8.56
N ARG A 40 -5.93 -16.35 -8.13
CA ARG A 40 -7.16 -17.13 -7.95
C ARG A 40 -7.82 -17.55 -9.27
N SER A 41 -7.80 -16.67 -10.31
CA SER A 41 -8.43 -16.96 -11.60
C SER A 41 -7.59 -17.91 -12.45
N LYS A 42 -8.18 -19.06 -12.82
CA LYS A 42 -7.56 -20.04 -13.71
C LYS A 42 -7.41 -19.50 -15.13
N GLU A 43 -8.41 -18.77 -15.59
CA GLU A 43 -8.46 -18.18 -16.93
C GLU A 43 -7.32 -17.17 -17.09
N ARG A 44 -7.15 -16.27 -16.12
CA ARG A 44 -6.08 -15.28 -16.14
C ARG A 44 -4.70 -15.93 -16.00
N ALA A 45 -4.57 -16.92 -15.13
CA ALA A 45 -3.32 -17.66 -15.01
C ALA A 45 -2.91 -18.34 -16.33
N GLN A 46 -3.89 -18.89 -17.05
CA GLN A 46 -3.65 -19.49 -18.35
C GLN A 46 -3.25 -18.43 -19.40
N ALA A 47 -3.99 -17.32 -19.46
CA ALA A 47 -3.65 -16.21 -20.35
C ALA A 47 -2.23 -15.68 -20.11
N ILE A 48 -1.81 -15.53 -18.85
CA ILE A 48 -0.45 -15.10 -18.51
C ILE A 48 0.60 -16.13 -18.97
N ARG A 49 0.34 -17.43 -18.79
CA ARG A 49 1.26 -18.49 -19.27
C ARG A 49 1.41 -18.49 -20.80
N ASP A 50 0.31 -18.28 -21.50
CA ASP A 50 0.28 -18.32 -22.97
C ASP A 50 0.91 -17.08 -23.60
N THR A 51 0.72 -15.91 -23.00
CA THR A 51 1.19 -14.63 -23.55
C THR A 51 2.50 -14.13 -22.92
N GLY A 52 2.86 -14.60 -21.73
CA GLY A 52 3.96 -14.05 -20.93
C GLY A 52 3.69 -12.62 -20.44
N GLU A 53 2.38 -12.24 -20.27
CA GLU A 53 1.98 -10.88 -19.90
C GLU A 53 0.73 -10.91 -19.02
N ASN A 54 0.65 -10.06 -18.02
CA ASN A 54 -0.57 -9.83 -17.24
C ASN A 54 -1.31 -8.61 -17.79
N ALA A 55 -1.95 -8.78 -18.95
CA ALA A 55 -2.56 -7.69 -19.72
C ALA A 55 -3.64 -6.90 -18.96
N GLU A 56 -4.33 -7.53 -17.99
CA GLU A 56 -5.38 -6.87 -17.20
C GLU A 56 -4.80 -5.88 -16.15
N TYR A 57 -3.70 -6.24 -15.50
CA TYR A 57 -3.16 -5.48 -14.35
C TYR A 57 -1.83 -4.79 -14.63
N LEU A 58 -1.07 -5.29 -15.59
CA LEU A 58 0.24 -4.76 -15.96
C LEU A 58 0.44 -4.93 -17.47
N PRO A 59 -0.37 -4.25 -18.31
CA PRO A 59 -0.30 -4.35 -19.76
C PRO A 59 1.02 -3.83 -20.30
N ASP A 60 1.42 -4.34 -21.46
CA ASP A 60 2.61 -3.93 -22.22
C ASP A 60 3.98 -4.36 -21.61
N TYR A 61 3.96 -5.22 -20.56
CA TYR A 61 5.19 -5.71 -19.93
C TYR A 61 5.30 -7.22 -20.00
N LYS A 62 6.37 -7.71 -20.65
CA LYS A 62 6.70 -9.13 -20.65
C LYS A 62 7.27 -9.56 -19.31
N LEU A 63 6.74 -10.65 -18.80
CA LEU A 63 7.21 -11.26 -17.57
C LEU A 63 8.45 -12.12 -17.86
N HIS A 64 9.32 -12.19 -16.86
CA HIS A 64 10.54 -13.01 -16.94
C HIS A 64 10.18 -14.48 -17.14
N SER A 65 10.89 -15.17 -18.02
CA SER A 65 10.58 -16.56 -18.40
C SER A 65 10.69 -17.58 -17.27
N SER A 66 11.46 -17.29 -16.23
CA SER A 66 11.58 -18.14 -15.04
C SER A 66 10.43 -17.96 -14.02
N LEU A 67 9.59 -16.92 -14.17
CA LEU A 67 8.47 -16.67 -13.28
C LEU A 67 7.41 -17.76 -13.45
N LYS A 68 7.16 -18.52 -12.38
CA LYS A 68 6.12 -19.55 -12.38
C LYS A 68 4.76 -18.95 -12.06
N ILE A 69 3.73 -19.35 -12.82
CA ILE A 69 2.34 -18.92 -12.62
C ILE A 69 1.53 -20.10 -12.09
N SER A 70 0.85 -19.94 -10.96
CA SER A 70 0.07 -21.01 -10.31
C SER A 70 -1.30 -20.53 -9.86
N THR A 71 -2.27 -21.43 -9.82
CA THR A 71 -3.58 -21.25 -9.17
C THR A 71 -3.79 -22.22 -8.01
N ASN A 72 -2.82 -23.11 -7.76
CA ASN A 72 -2.82 -24.02 -6.62
C ASN A 72 -2.06 -23.37 -5.46
N LEU A 73 -2.78 -23.01 -4.38
CA LEU A 73 -2.20 -22.34 -3.22
C LEU A 73 -1.22 -23.25 -2.47
N GLU A 74 -1.61 -24.48 -2.20
CA GLU A 74 -0.78 -25.48 -1.53
C GLU A 74 0.55 -25.68 -2.26
N GLN A 75 0.50 -25.94 -3.57
CA GLN A 75 1.72 -26.12 -4.38
C GLN A 75 2.60 -24.87 -4.40
N SER A 76 1.99 -23.68 -4.38
CA SER A 76 2.72 -22.40 -4.38
C SER A 76 3.44 -22.15 -3.06
N LEU A 77 2.86 -22.60 -1.95
CA LEU A 77 3.39 -22.41 -0.60
C LEU A 77 4.25 -23.59 -0.11
N SER A 78 4.14 -24.77 -0.74
CA SER A 78 4.92 -25.94 -0.37
C SER A 78 6.42 -25.68 -0.43
N ASN A 79 7.05 -25.66 0.74
CA ASN A 79 8.46 -25.29 0.95
C ASN A 79 8.79 -23.81 0.63
N ALA A 80 7.82 -22.92 0.52
CA ALA A 80 8.09 -21.49 0.45
C ALA A 80 8.65 -21.01 1.78
N ASN A 81 9.75 -20.27 1.73
CA ASN A 81 10.39 -19.70 2.92
C ASN A 81 10.30 -18.15 2.95
N THR A 82 9.69 -17.57 1.93
CA THR A 82 9.32 -16.15 1.88
C THR A 82 8.03 -16.00 1.07
N VAL A 83 7.01 -15.38 1.67
CA VAL A 83 5.70 -15.23 1.04
C VAL A 83 5.25 -13.78 1.10
N PHE A 84 4.97 -13.18 -0.06
CA PHE A 84 4.41 -11.84 -0.19
C PHE A 84 2.90 -11.94 -0.35
N PHE A 85 2.16 -11.23 0.48
CA PHE A 85 0.72 -11.07 0.37
C PHE A 85 0.42 -9.75 -0.35
N ALA A 86 -0.02 -9.85 -1.61
CA ALA A 86 -0.26 -8.72 -2.52
C ALA A 86 -1.73 -8.70 -3.00
N VAL A 87 -2.65 -8.87 -2.06
CA VAL A 87 -4.10 -8.85 -2.29
C VAL A 87 -4.77 -7.66 -1.61
N PRO A 88 -5.98 -7.26 -2.03
CA PRO A 88 -6.75 -6.22 -1.36
C PRO A 88 -7.04 -6.55 0.10
N SER A 89 -7.20 -5.51 0.95
CA SER A 89 -7.51 -5.66 2.38
C SER A 89 -8.76 -6.49 2.64
N SER A 90 -9.78 -6.37 1.79
CA SER A 90 -11.05 -7.09 1.90
C SER A 90 -10.95 -8.62 1.76
N SER A 91 -9.90 -9.14 1.13
CA SER A 91 -9.66 -10.59 0.96
C SER A 91 -8.43 -11.09 1.73
N PHE A 92 -7.80 -10.22 2.51
CA PHE A 92 -6.50 -10.48 3.11
C PHE A 92 -6.58 -11.56 4.19
N ARG A 93 -7.48 -11.43 5.17
CA ARG A 93 -7.65 -12.38 6.27
C ARG A 93 -8.04 -13.78 5.79
N GLU A 94 -8.98 -13.86 4.85
CA GLU A 94 -9.37 -15.16 4.30
C GLU A 94 -8.17 -15.89 3.67
N LEU A 95 -7.37 -15.16 2.90
CA LEU A 95 -6.17 -15.73 2.27
C LEU A 95 -5.10 -16.08 3.33
N ALA A 96 -4.92 -15.26 4.37
CA ALA A 96 -3.99 -15.55 5.46
C ALA A 96 -4.35 -16.86 6.16
N LYS A 97 -5.62 -17.06 6.52
CA LYS A 97 -6.12 -18.33 7.12
C LYS A 97 -5.90 -19.54 6.22
N GLN A 98 -6.17 -19.41 4.93
CA GLN A 98 -5.94 -20.49 3.98
C GLN A 98 -4.45 -20.81 3.83
N ALA A 99 -3.59 -19.78 3.82
CA ALA A 99 -2.15 -19.95 3.66
C ALA A 99 -1.49 -20.55 4.90
N SER A 100 -1.98 -20.26 6.11
CA SER A 100 -1.36 -20.67 7.38
C SER A 100 -1.14 -22.18 7.50
N THR A 101 -2.02 -22.98 6.88
CA THR A 101 -1.95 -24.45 6.91
C THR A 101 -0.79 -25.03 6.10
N TYR A 102 -0.18 -24.25 5.22
CA TYR A 102 0.88 -24.67 4.29
C TYR A 102 2.25 -24.06 4.62
N LEU A 103 2.33 -23.17 5.62
CA LEU A 103 3.54 -22.44 5.96
C LEU A 103 4.29 -23.09 7.13
N SER A 104 5.62 -23.16 7.00
CA SER A 104 6.52 -23.65 8.06
C SER A 104 6.86 -22.54 9.07
N GLU A 105 7.34 -22.93 10.26
CA GLU A 105 7.73 -22.01 11.35
C GLU A 105 8.87 -21.04 10.97
N ASP A 106 9.74 -21.42 10.04
CA ASP A 106 10.85 -20.57 9.57
C ASP A 106 10.46 -19.64 8.40
N CYS A 107 9.18 -19.62 8.02
CA CYS A 107 8.72 -18.81 6.90
C CYS A 107 8.64 -17.32 7.27
N ILE A 108 9.00 -16.48 6.33
CA ILE A 108 8.81 -15.03 6.39
C ILE A 108 7.57 -14.66 5.59
N VAL A 109 6.65 -13.92 6.19
CA VAL A 109 5.44 -13.42 5.52
C VAL A 109 5.47 -11.89 5.45
N ILE A 110 5.23 -11.35 4.26
CA ILE A 110 5.35 -9.92 3.97
C ILE A 110 4.01 -9.39 3.48
N SER A 111 3.45 -8.43 4.21
CA SER A 111 2.31 -7.64 3.73
C SER A 111 2.79 -6.57 2.74
N THR A 112 2.08 -6.44 1.64
CA THR A 112 2.23 -5.32 0.69
C THR A 112 0.91 -4.57 0.51
N ALA A 113 -0.12 -4.94 1.27
CA ALA A 113 -1.44 -4.33 1.20
C ALA A 113 -1.44 -2.93 1.84
N LYS A 114 -2.29 -2.06 1.33
CA LYS A 114 -2.41 -0.66 1.79
C LYS A 114 -3.87 -0.35 2.13
N GLY A 115 -4.38 -1.03 3.14
CA GLY A 115 -5.77 -0.89 3.61
C GLY A 115 -5.89 -1.32 5.06
N ILE A 116 -7.11 -1.25 5.58
CA ILE A 116 -7.49 -1.56 6.96
C ILE A 116 -8.66 -2.53 6.92
N GLU A 117 -8.68 -3.53 7.80
CA GLU A 117 -9.80 -4.45 7.91
C GLU A 117 -11.03 -3.76 8.51
N ALA A 118 -12.18 -3.89 7.85
CA ALA A 118 -13.38 -3.12 8.18
C ALA A 118 -13.92 -3.38 9.61
N ASN A 119 -13.94 -4.64 10.04
CA ASN A 119 -14.61 -5.02 11.28
C ASN A 119 -13.76 -4.84 12.55
N SER A 120 -12.44 -4.97 12.43
CA SER A 120 -11.49 -4.97 13.55
C SER A 120 -10.63 -3.72 13.63
N PHE A 121 -10.54 -2.97 12.54
CA PHE A 121 -9.55 -1.92 12.33
C PHE A 121 -8.09 -2.44 12.30
N MET A 122 -7.88 -3.74 12.13
CA MET A 122 -6.54 -4.33 12.08
C MET A 122 -5.85 -4.01 10.76
N LEU A 123 -4.55 -3.79 10.84
CA LEU A 123 -3.67 -3.72 9.67
C LEU A 123 -3.35 -5.14 9.15
N PRO A 124 -3.05 -5.30 7.88
CA PRO A 124 -2.69 -6.60 7.29
C PRO A 124 -1.57 -7.33 8.04
N SER A 125 -0.57 -6.63 8.57
CA SER A 125 0.50 -7.27 9.35
C SER A 125 0.01 -7.81 10.70
N GLU A 126 -0.94 -7.14 11.34
CA GLU A 126 -1.56 -7.63 12.58
C GLU A 126 -2.41 -8.88 12.31
N ILE A 127 -3.09 -8.92 11.14
CA ILE A 127 -3.81 -10.12 10.67
C ILE A 127 -2.84 -11.28 10.44
N LEU A 128 -1.67 -11.03 9.86
CA LEU A 128 -0.65 -12.09 9.68
C LEU A 128 -0.13 -12.61 11.02
N GLU A 129 0.08 -11.74 12.01
CA GLU A 129 0.48 -12.18 13.36
C GLU A 129 -0.59 -13.01 14.06
N GLU A 130 -1.87 -12.65 13.87
CA GLU A 130 -2.99 -13.39 14.45
C GLU A 130 -3.21 -14.75 13.77
N ASP A 131 -3.26 -14.77 12.44
CA ASP A 131 -3.66 -15.95 11.66
C ASP A 131 -2.47 -16.85 11.28
N ILE A 132 -1.21 -16.35 11.34
CA ILE A 132 0.03 -17.08 10.98
C ILE A 132 1.12 -16.83 12.06
N PRO A 133 0.85 -17.12 13.33
CA PRO A 133 1.75 -16.76 14.45
C PRO A 133 3.11 -17.47 14.42
N GLN A 134 3.25 -18.53 13.63
CA GLN A 134 4.50 -19.28 13.48
C GLN A 134 5.53 -18.59 12.58
N CYS A 135 5.13 -17.55 11.82
CA CYS A 135 5.99 -16.89 10.85
C CYS A 135 6.46 -15.51 11.33
N SER A 136 7.64 -15.08 10.87
CA SER A 136 8.08 -13.70 11.06
C SER A 136 7.37 -12.78 10.07
N VAL A 137 6.84 -11.64 10.56
CA VAL A 137 6.04 -10.71 9.77
C VAL A 137 6.83 -9.46 9.40
N GLY A 138 6.70 -9.03 8.15
CA GLY A 138 7.20 -7.76 7.65
C GLY A 138 6.20 -7.05 6.76
N VAL A 139 6.47 -5.76 6.49
CA VAL A 139 5.64 -4.90 5.65
C VAL A 139 6.48 -4.19 4.62
N ILE A 140 6.05 -4.18 3.36
CA ILE A 140 6.62 -3.32 2.33
C ILE A 140 5.66 -2.17 2.05
N SER A 141 6.19 -0.94 2.13
CA SER A 141 5.47 0.29 1.79
C SER A 141 6.43 1.33 1.20
N GLY A 142 5.90 2.36 0.53
CA GLY A 142 6.69 3.41 -0.10
C GLY A 142 6.12 3.80 -1.47
N PRO A 143 6.78 4.71 -2.22
CA PRO A 143 6.38 5.19 -3.53
C PRO A 143 6.59 4.09 -4.58
N ASN A 144 5.64 3.15 -4.67
CA ASN A 144 5.77 1.90 -5.41
C ASN A 144 4.69 1.79 -6.50
N LEU A 145 4.75 2.61 -7.53
CA LEU A 145 3.88 2.49 -8.69
C LEU A 145 4.32 1.27 -9.54
N ALA A 146 3.45 0.26 -9.60
CA ALA A 146 3.77 -1.02 -10.23
C ALA A 146 4.23 -0.88 -11.70
N LYS A 147 3.66 0.08 -12.43
CA LYS A 147 4.02 0.36 -13.83
C LYS A 147 5.46 0.88 -13.94
N GLU A 148 5.88 1.79 -13.04
CA GLU A 148 7.24 2.33 -13.03
C GLU A 148 8.27 1.25 -12.63
N ILE A 149 7.92 0.40 -11.66
CA ILE A 149 8.76 -0.75 -11.29
C ILE A 149 8.95 -1.68 -12.49
N ALA A 150 7.88 -1.97 -13.24
CA ALA A 150 7.96 -2.83 -14.43
C ALA A 150 8.76 -2.20 -15.58
N GLN A 151 8.87 -0.87 -15.61
CA GLN A 151 9.70 -0.11 -16.56
C GLN A 151 11.17 0.00 -16.13
N PHE A 152 11.53 -0.56 -14.98
CA PHE A 152 12.85 -0.40 -14.37
C PHE A 152 13.22 1.06 -14.07
N GLU A 153 12.22 1.90 -13.76
CA GLU A 153 12.46 3.24 -13.25
C GLU A 153 13.08 3.19 -11.85
N ILE A 154 13.96 4.16 -11.56
CA ILE A 154 14.63 4.21 -10.27
C ILE A 154 13.60 4.40 -9.16
N THR A 155 13.46 3.38 -8.33
CA THR A 155 12.44 3.31 -7.29
C THR A 155 13.10 2.93 -5.95
N ALA A 156 12.51 3.39 -4.87
CA ALA A 156 12.90 2.97 -3.53
C ALA A 156 11.67 2.58 -2.70
N THR A 157 11.84 1.59 -1.83
CA THR A 157 10.81 1.11 -0.92
C THR A 157 11.34 0.97 0.51
N VAL A 158 10.44 0.75 1.47
CA VAL A 158 10.78 0.42 2.85
C VAL A 158 10.30 -1.00 3.14
N ILE A 159 11.17 -1.81 3.74
CA ILE A 159 10.81 -3.01 4.48
C ILE A 159 10.81 -2.68 5.98
N ALA A 160 9.71 -2.95 6.66
CA ALA A 160 9.59 -2.72 8.09
C ALA A 160 9.27 -4.02 8.82
N SER A 161 10.03 -4.31 9.87
CA SER A 161 9.84 -5.46 10.77
C SER A 161 10.67 -5.27 12.03
N ASP A 162 10.23 -5.86 13.14
CA ASP A 162 11.02 -5.99 14.37
C ASP A 162 12.18 -7.00 14.22
N ASN A 163 12.10 -7.87 13.20
CA ASN A 163 13.12 -8.87 12.87
C ASN A 163 14.12 -8.29 11.86
N SER A 164 15.33 -7.92 12.32
CA SER A 164 16.39 -7.36 11.48
C SER A 164 16.89 -8.34 10.40
N GLU A 165 16.89 -9.65 10.65
CA GLU A 165 17.32 -10.63 9.65
C GLU A 165 16.31 -10.76 8.51
N LEU A 166 15.02 -10.67 8.84
CA LEU A 166 13.96 -10.54 7.83
C LEU A 166 14.21 -9.31 6.94
N CYS A 167 14.48 -8.15 7.55
CA CYS A 167 14.75 -6.93 6.79
C CYS A 167 15.94 -7.09 5.84
N LYS A 168 17.07 -7.65 6.31
CA LYS A 168 18.26 -7.90 5.49
C LYS A 168 17.96 -8.86 4.34
N ARG A 169 17.20 -9.92 4.62
CA ARG A 169 16.80 -10.91 3.60
C ARG A 169 15.98 -10.27 2.50
N ILE A 170 14.97 -9.47 2.85
CA ILE A 170 14.12 -8.80 1.87
C ILE A 170 14.90 -7.71 1.11
N GLN A 171 15.83 -7.01 1.77
CA GLN A 171 16.75 -6.10 1.08
C GLN A 171 17.55 -6.84 -0.01
N SER A 172 18.18 -7.96 0.33
CA SER A 172 18.96 -8.75 -0.63
C SER A 172 18.12 -9.28 -1.77
N LEU A 173 16.89 -9.72 -1.48
CA LEU A 173 15.97 -10.31 -2.45
C LEU A 173 15.50 -9.30 -3.51
N LEU A 174 15.20 -8.07 -3.08
CA LEU A 174 14.58 -7.05 -3.93
C LEU A 174 15.59 -6.03 -4.49
N HIS A 175 16.78 -5.92 -3.90
CA HIS A 175 17.77 -4.94 -4.33
C HIS A 175 18.23 -5.17 -5.78
N SER A 176 18.24 -4.10 -6.56
CA SER A 176 18.81 -4.08 -7.91
C SER A 176 19.37 -2.69 -8.21
N LYS A 177 19.96 -2.51 -9.40
CA LYS A 177 20.41 -1.18 -9.84
C LYS A 177 19.28 -0.16 -10.03
N TYR A 178 18.04 -0.62 -10.08
CA TYR A 178 16.85 0.23 -10.26
C TYR A 178 15.95 0.25 -9.02
N PHE A 179 16.12 -0.69 -8.08
CA PHE A 179 15.23 -0.80 -6.93
C PHE A 179 16.03 -0.87 -5.62
N ARG A 180 15.84 0.14 -4.77
CA ARG A 180 16.52 0.24 -3.48
C ARG A 180 15.55 -0.03 -2.32
N VAL A 181 16.00 -0.80 -1.34
CA VAL A 181 15.20 -1.15 -0.16
C VAL A 181 15.83 -0.57 1.09
N TYR A 182 15.09 0.28 1.80
CA TYR A 182 15.46 0.82 3.10
C TYR A 182 14.76 0.03 4.21
N THR A 183 15.32 0.00 5.41
CA THR A 183 14.74 -0.69 6.56
C THR A 183 14.10 0.30 7.52
N ASN A 184 13.07 -0.15 8.26
CA ASN A 184 12.46 0.57 9.37
C ASN A 184 12.03 -0.44 10.44
N HIS A 185 12.04 -0.04 11.72
CA HIS A 185 11.56 -0.88 12.82
C HIS A 185 10.14 -0.52 13.27
N ASP A 186 9.60 0.63 12.88
CA ASP A 186 8.22 1.03 13.09
C ASP A 186 7.31 0.40 12.02
N ARG A 187 7.09 -0.91 12.12
CA ARG A 187 6.24 -1.66 11.18
C ARG A 187 4.82 -1.10 11.13
N TYR A 188 4.25 -0.82 12.31
CA TYR A 188 2.89 -0.28 12.42
C TYR A 188 2.76 1.08 11.72
N GLY A 189 3.67 2.02 11.98
CA GLY A 189 3.65 3.33 11.35
C GLY A 189 3.88 3.28 9.84
N VAL A 190 4.78 2.42 9.35
CA VAL A 190 5.04 2.22 7.91
C VAL A 190 3.80 1.70 7.19
N GLU A 191 3.09 0.73 7.76
CA GLU A 191 1.88 0.16 7.16
C GLU A 191 0.70 1.12 7.23
N LEU A 192 0.49 1.74 8.38
CA LEU A 192 -0.59 2.71 8.58
C LEU A 192 -0.45 3.91 7.66
N ALA A 193 0.76 4.44 7.46
CA ALA A 193 1.03 5.51 6.51
C ALA A 193 0.60 5.13 5.08
N GLY A 194 0.92 3.90 4.65
CA GLY A 194 0.51 3.36 3.36
C GLY A 194 -1.00 3.23 3.19
N ALA A 195 -1.75 2.96 4.26
CA ALA A 195 -3.21 2.93 4.23
C ALA A 195 -3.83 4.34 4.21
N LEU A 196 -3.37 5.22 5.12
CA LEU A 196 -3.92 6.57 5.30
C LEU A 196 -3.77 7.46 4.08
N LYS A 197 -2.63 7.41 3.36
CA LYS A 197 -2.37 8.25 2.18
C LYS A 197 -3.47 8.13 1.12
N ASN A 198 -4.15 7.00 1.04
CA ASN A 198 -5.19 6.73 0.05
C ASN A 198 -6.40 7.67 0.20
N ILE A 199 -6.70 8.11 1.42
CA ILE A 199 -7.72 9.13 1.72
C ILE A 199 -7.36 10.43 1.00
N TYR A 200 -6.14 10.89 1.20
CA TYR A 200 -5.67 12.18 0.72
C TYR A 200 -5.39 12.19 -0.78
N ALA A 201 -5.14 11.02 -1.37
CA ALA A 201 -5.10 10.91 -2.82
C ALA A 201 -6.46 11.21 -3.47
N ILE A 202 -7.58 10.85 -2.84
CA ILE A 202 -8.92 11.22 -3.29
C ILE A 202 -9.08 12.75 -3.16
N VAL A 203 -8.70 13.33 -2.02
CA VAL A 203 -8.75 14.81 -1.81
C VAL A 203 -7.94 15.56 -2.87
N ALA A 204 -6.72 15.08 -3.16
CA ALA A 204 -5.85 15.67 -4.17
C ALA A 204 -6.45 15.57 -5.58
N GLY A 205 -7.09 14.45 -5.91
CA GLY A 205 -7.81 14.27 -7.19
C GLY A 205 -8.98 15.25 -7.33
N ILE A 206 -9.75 15.48 -6.26
CA ILE A 206 -10.82 16.47 -6.23
C ILE A 206 -10.23 17.89 -6.48
N ALA A 207 -9.15 18.24 -5.78
CA ALA A 207 -8.48 19.54 -5.95
C ALA A 207 -7.96 19.72 -7.38
N GLU A 208 -7.44 18.66 -8.01
CA GLU A 208 -7.01 18.69 -9.41
C GLU A 208 -8.17 18.99 -10.36
N ALA A 209 -9.30 18.30 -10.20
CA ALA A 209 -10.50 18.50 -11.01
C ALA A 209 -11.05 19.92 -10.92
N MET A 210 -10.88 20.55 -9.75
CA MET A 210 -11.27 21.95 -9.50
C MET A 210 -10.25 22.96 -10.01
N ASN A 211 -9.22 22.55 -10.73
CA ASN A 211 -8.12 23.39 -11.21
C ASN A 211 -7.42 24.16 -10.07
N ALA A 212 -7.25 23.55 -8.92
CA ALA A 212 -6.57 24.16 -7.79
C ALA A 212 -5.13 24.57 -8.13
N GLY A 213 -4.75 25.78 -7.74
CA GLY A 213 -3.39 26.31 -7.94
C GLY A 213 -2.33 25.55 -7.13
N GLN A 214 -1.05 25.76 -7.44
CA GLN A 214 0.08 25.06 -6.79
C GLN A 214 0.12 25.30 -5.26
N ASN A 215 -0.22 26.49 -4.79
CA ASN A 215 -0.30 26.79 -3.36
C ASN A 215 -1.34 25.89 -2.67
N THR A 216 -2.53 25.76 -3.25
CA THR A 216 -3.59 24.90 -2.71
C THR A 216 -3.16 23.43 -2.68
N LYS A 217 -2.53 22.92 -3.76
CA LYS A 217 -2.00 21.56 -3.82
C LYS A 217 -0.94 21.33 -2.73
N SER A 218 -0.06 22.31 -2.50
CA SER A 218 0.95 22.25 -1.44
C SER A 218 0.31 22.21 -0.05
N VAL A 219 -0.71 23.04 0.20
CA VAL A 219 -1.47 23.02 1.46
C VAL A 219 -2.15 21.67 1.67
N VAL A 220 -2.82 21.13 0.65
CA VAL A 220 -3.44 19.79 0.74
C VAL A 220 -2.42 18.74 1.15
N LEU A 221 -1.26 18.65 0.49
CA LEU A 221 -0.22 17.67 0.81
C LEU A 221 0.32 17.85 2.23
N THR A 222 0.63 19.08 2.63
CA THR A 222 1.20 19.37 3.96
C THR A 222 0.20 19.05 5.08
N ARG A 223 -1.06 19.47 4.91
CA ARG A 223 -2.12 19.17 5.91
C ARG A 223 -2.47 17.70 5.94
N SER A 224 -2.43 17.00 4.79
CA SER A 224 -2.60 15.55 4.72
C SER A 224 -1.54 14.83 5.56
N LEU A 225 -0.26 15.21 5.40
CA LEU A 225 0.82 14.63 6.18
C LEU A 225 0.66 14.89 7.69
N ALA A 226 0.23 16.09 8.07
CA ALA A 226 -0.04 16.44 9.47
C ALA A 226 -1.18 15.60 10.06
N GLU A 227 -2.29 15.42 9.33
CA GLU A 227 -3.40 14.56 9.76
C GLU A 227 -2.97 13.09 9.89
N MET A 228 -2.26 12.56 8.89
CA MET A 228 -1.72 11.19 8.94
C MET A 228 -0.85 10.98 10.17
N SER A 229 0.09 11.90 10.41
CA SER A 229 0.99 11.81 11.57
C SER A 229 0.22 11.90 12.88
N ARG A 230 -0.71 12.85 13.02
CA ARG A 230 -1.54 13.02 14.22
C ARG A 230 -2.32 11.76 14.56
N PHE A 231 -3.01 11.20 13.56
CA PHE A 231 -3.79 9.98 13.73
C PHE A 231 -2.89 8.79 14.13
N ALA A 232 -1.81 8.59 13.41
CA ALA A 232 -0.93 7.46 13.62
C ALA A 232 -0.17 7.51 14.96
N VAL A 233 0.29 8.69 15.38
CA VAL A 233 0.95 8.89 16.68
C VAL A 233 -0.01 8.59 17.83
N LYS A 234 -1.28 8.98 17.70
CA LYS A 234 -2.31 8.64 18.69
C LYS A 234 -2.52 7.13 18.83
N LEU A 235 -2.21 6.37 17.77
CA LEU A 235 -2.27 4.91 17.73
C LEU A 235 -0.91 4.24 18.04
N GLY A 236 0.13 5.00 18.41
CA GLY A 236 1.41 4.48 18.84
C GLY A 236 2.52 4.44 17.79
N ALA A 237 2.30 4.95 16.57
CA ALA A 237 3.33 5.04 15.54
C ALA A 237 4.38 6.12 15.86
N ASN A 238 5.60 5.95 15.34
CA ASN A 238 6.65 6.95 15.43
C ASN A 238 6.39 8.10 14.43
N PRO A 239 6.30 9.37 14.88
CA PRO A 239 6.06 10.51 13.98
C PRO A 239 7.16 10.68 12.91
N LEU A 240 8.39 10.31 13.19
CA LEU A 240 9.51 10.41 12.22
C LEU A 240 9.36 9.45 11.04
N THR A 241 8.61 8.37 11.19
CA THR A 241 8.29 7.43 10.09
C THR A 241 7.60 8.15 8.93
N PHE A 242 6.82 9.19 9.22
CA PHE A 242 6.07 9.95 8.22
C PHE A 242 6.94 10.88 7.38
N LEU A 243 8.17 11.19 7.81
CA LEU A 243 9.16 11.93 7.02
C LEU A 243 9.88 11.05 5.99
N GLY A 244 9.70 9.73 6.06
CA GLY A 244 10.34 8.75 5.20
C GLY A 244 9.55 8.43 3.93
N LEU A 245 10.04 7.41 3.19
CA LEU A 245 9.45 6.95 1.93
C LEU A 245 8.01 6.45 2.07
N SER A 246 7.67 5.77 3.16
CA SER A 246 6.32 5.26 3.43
C SER A 246 5.33 6.37 3.84
N GLY A 247 5.82 7.49 4.37
CA GLY A 247 5.03 8.66 4.72
C GLY A 247 4.96 9.66 3.56
N VAL A 248 5.78 10.72 3.63
CA VAL A 248 5.75 11.82 2.64
C VAL A 248 6.03 11.34 1.22
N GLY A 249 6.93 10.37 1.03
CA GLY A 249 7.27 9.86 -0.32
C GLY A 249 6.08 9.19 -1.01
N ASP A 250 5.42 8.28 -0.31
CA ASP A 250 4.26 7.54 -0.84
C ASP A 250 3.00 8.43 -0.93
N LEU A 251 2.84 9.38 -0.01
CA LEU A 251 1.79 10.40 -0.08
C LEU A 251 1.96 11.24 -1.34
N TYR A 252 3.15 11.81 -1.57
CA TYR A 252 3.44 12.65 -2.72
C TYR A 252 3.09 11.95 -4.04
N VAL A 253 3.69 10.79 -4.29
CA VAL A 253 3.49 10.08 -5.56
C VAL A 253 2.04 9.66 -5.76
N THR A 254 1.32 9.31 -4.67
CA THR A 254 -0.08 8.89 -4.78
C THR A 254 -1.03 10.04 -5.02
N CYS A 255 -0.72 11.24 -4.50
CA CYS A 255 -1.52 12.45 -4.67
C CYS A 255 -1.25 13.21 -5.97
N THR A 256 -0.15 12.92 -6.67
CA THR A 256 0.25 13.67 -7.88
C THR A 256 0.25 12.83 -9.16
N SER A 257 0.18 11.50 -9.03
CA SER A 257 0.24 10.60 -10.18
C SER A 257 -1.14 10.21 -10.72
N PRO A 258 -1.37 10.32 -12.03
CA PRO A 258 -2.59 9.81 -12.67
C PRO A 258 -2.66 8.26 -12.66
N LEU A 259 -1.59 7.59 -12.30
CA LEU A 259 -1.57 6.14 -12.10
C LEU A 259 -2.22 5.73 -10.76
N SER A 260 -2.42 6.68 -9.84
CA SER A 260 -3.09 6.44 -8.58
C SER A 260 -4.60 6.26 -8.77
N ARG A 261 -5.11 5.08 -8.40
CA ARG A 261 -6.55 4.78 -8.45
C ARG A 261 -7.37 5.73 -7.57
N ASN A 262 -6.89 6.00 -6.36
CA ASN A 262 -7.57 6.90 -5.43
C ASN A 262 -7.58 8.35 -5.95
N PHE A 263 -6.49 8.82 -6.55
CA PHE A 263 -6.45 10.11 -7.23
C PHE A 263 -7.48 10.19 -8.36
N ARG A 264 -7.58 9.14 -9.18
CA ARG A 264 -8.58 9.07 -10.27
C ARG A 264 -10.02 9.07 -9.77
N VAL A 265 -10.31 8.38 -8.66
CA VAL A 265 -11.63 8.48 -8.00
C VAL A 265 -11.91 9.91 -7.59
N GLY A 266 -10.95 10.59 -6.95
CA GLY A 266 -11.09 11.99 -6.57
C GLY A 266 -11.31 12.92 -7.77
N LEU A 267 -10.57 12.69 -8.86
CA LEU A 267 -10.72 13.44 -10.11
C LEU A 267 -12.15 13.33 -10.68
N ALA A 268 -12.69 12.12 -10.72
CA ALA A 268 -14.05 11.86 -11.20
C ALA A 268 -15.12 12.52 -10.30
N LEU A 269 -14.96 12.44 -8.98
CA LEU A 269 -15.84 13.11 -8.01
C LEU A 269 -15.81 14.64 -8.18
N GLY A 270 -14.62 15.21 -8.34
CA GLY A 270 -14.46 16.66 -8.56
C GLY A 270 -15.03 17.15 -9.90
N GLN A 271 -15.19 16.24 -10.87
CA GLN A 271 -15.90 16.48 -12.15
C GLN A 271 -17.43 16.34 -12.03
N GLY A 272 -17.95 16.06 -10.84
CA GLY A 272 -19.38 15.97 -10.56
C GLY A 272 -19.98 14.57 -10.70
N LYS A 273 -19.16 13.51 -10.85
CA LYS A 273 -19.65 12.12 -10.85
C LYS A 273 -20.03 11.68 -9.45
N THR A 274 -20.99 10.78 -9.36
CA THR A 274 -21.30 10.08 -8.10
C THR A 274 -20.17 9.13 -7.69
N LEU A 275 -20.16 8.69 -6.43
CA LEU A 275 -19.17 7.74 -5.95
C LEU A 275 -19.21 6.42 -6.75
N ASP A 276 -20.38 5.90 -7.03
CA ASP A 276 -20.55 4.65 -7.78
C ASP A 276 -20.03 4.77 -9.22
N GLU A 277 -20.31 5.89 -9.90
CA GLU A 277 -19.77 6.18 -11.23
C GLU A 277 -18.25 6.30 -11.22
N ALA A 278 -17.69 7.03 -10.24
CA ALA A 278 -16.24 7.21 -10.09
C ALA A 278 -15.50 5.90 -9.83
N VAL A 279 -16.03 5.04 -8.96
CA VAL A 279 -15.45 3.72 -8.66
C VAL A 279 -15.56 2.79 -9.88
N THR A 280 -16.70 2.81 -10.58
CA THR A 280 -16.92 1.99 -11.78
C THR A 280 -15.96 2.38 -12.91
N GLU A 281 -15.74 3.68 -13.13
CA GLU A 281 -14.82 4.18 -14.16
C GLU A 281 -13.35 3.78 -13.88
N VAL A 282 -12.94 3.77 -12.62
CA VAL A 282 -11.60 3.32 -12.23
C VAL A 282 -11.43 1.83 -12.48
N GLY A 283 -12.51 1.03 -12.37
CA GLY A 283 -12.57 -0.40 -12.73
C GLY A 283 -11.72 -1.32 -11.83
N GLN A 284 -11.11 -0.80 -10.77
CA GLN A 284 -10.27 -1.54 -9.84
C GLN A 284 -10.51 -1.04 -8.41
N VAL A 285 -10.15 -1.87 -7.42
CA VAL A 285 -10.31 -1.52 -6.01
C VAL A 285 -9.56 -0.24 -5.66
N ALA A 286 -10.28 0.74 -5.11
CA ALA A 286 -9.75 1.97 -4.54
C ALA A 286 -9.93 1.91 -3.02
N GLU A 287 -8.87 1.53 -2.31
CA GLU A 287 -8.88 1.31 -0.85
C GLU A 287 -9.25 2.59 -0.07
N GLY A 288 -8.97 3.78 -0.63
CA GLY A 288 -9.17 5.07 0.02
C GLY A 288 -10.63 5.33 0.43
N VAL A 289 -11.61 4.84 -0.33
CA VAL A 289 -13.04 5.02 0.00
C VAL A 289 -13.37 4.33 1.33
N ASN A 290 -13.03 3.05 1.45
CA ASN A 290 -13.26 2.30 2.68
C ASN A 290 -12.40 2.84 3.84
N THR A 291 -11.14 3.15 3.57
CA THR A 291 -10.21 3.72 4.57
C THR A 291 -10.75 5.05 5.12
N THR A 292 -11.36 5.91 4.29
CA THR A 292 -11.97 7.18 4.73
C THR A 292 -13.04 6.92 5.79
N LYS A 293 -13.92 5.96 5.55
CA LYS A 293 -14.98 5.61 6.52
C LYS A 293 -14.41 5.13 7.83
N LEU A 294 -13.53 4.13 7.80
CA LEU A 294 -12.95 3.52 8.99
C LEU A 294 -12.13 4.50 9.82
N VAL A 295 -11.32 5.33 9.14
CA VAL A 295 -10.48 6.33 9.82
C VAL A 295 -11.32 7.43 10.44
N LYS A 296 -12.39 7.90 9.76
CA LYS A 296 -13.30 8.90 10.31
C LYS A 296 -14.00 8.37 11.58
N GLU A 297 -14.57 7.18 11.51
CA GLU A 297 -15.23 6.54 12.67
C GLU A 297 -14.25 6.37 13.85
N LYS A 298 -13.02 5.91 13.58
CA LYS A 298 -11.99 5.75 14.61
C LYS A 298 -11.51 7.07 15.19
N ALA A 299 -11.35 8.09 14.34
CA ALA A 299 -10.94 9.44 14.75
C ALA A 299 -11.98 10.08 15.68
N ASP A 300 -13.28 9.92 15.38
CA ASP A 300 -14.36 10.42 16.23
C ASP A 300 -14.35 9.77 17.62
N VAL A 301 -14.20 8.46 17.69
CA VAL A 301 -14.11 7.73 18.97
C VAL A 301 -12.92 8.19 19.81
N LEU A 302 -11.79 8.50 19.17
CA LEU A 302 -10.55 8.90 19.84
C LEU A 302 -10.41 10.42 20.03
N GLY A 303 -11.35 11.22 19.54
CA GLY A 303 -11.30 12.68 19.59
C GLY A 303 -10.13 13.28 18.78
N ILE A 304 -9.79 12.68 17.63
CA ILE A 304 -8.67 13.14 16.80
C ILE A 304 -9.18 14.12 15.74
N TYR A 305 -8.57 15.30 15.68
CA TYR A 305 -8.91 16.33 14.71
C TYR A 305 -8.37 15.98 13.30
N MET A 306 -9.28 15.66 12.38
CA MET A 306 -8.99 15.19 11.01
C MET A 306 -9.86 15.93 9.99
N PRO A 307 -9.65 17.27 9.77
CA PRO A 307 -10.55 18.08 8.95
C PRO A 307 -10.64 17.62 7.49
N LEU A 308 -9.52 17.30 6.82
CA LEU A 308 -9.53 16.82 5.42
C LEU A 308 -10.26 15.47 5.29
N ALA A 309 -9.93 14.52 6.16
CA ALA A 309 -10.59 13.21 6.16
C ALA A 309 -12.08 13.32 6.47
N SER A 310 -12.47 14.22 7.41
CA SER A 310 -13.87 14.47 7.76
C SER A 310 -14.64 15.15 6.62
N ALA A 311 -14.02 16.11 5.94
CA ALA A 311 -14.60 16.76 4.77
C ALA A 311 -14.82 15.77 3.62
N LEU A 312 -13.85 14.90 3.37
CA LEU A 312 -13.98 13.84 2.37
C LEU A 312 -15.09 12.85 2.74
N TYR A 313 -15.16 12.43 4.02
CA TYR A 313 -16.21 11.55 4.50
C TYR A 313 -17.60 12.14 4.25
N ALA A 314 -17.80 13.44 4.61
CA ALA A 314 -19.06 14.13 4.39
C ALA A 314 -19.44 14.19 2.89
N THR A 315 -18.45 14.38 2.02
CA THR A 315 -18.67 14.35 0.56
C THR A 315 -19.05 12.96 0.06
N LEU A 316 -18.35 11.90 0.51
CA LEU A 316 -18.56 10.54 0.01
C LEU A 316 -19.85 9.88 0.53
N PHE A 317 -20.19 10.12 1.80
CA PHE A 317 -21.23 9.36 2.51
C PHE A 317 -22.41 10.18 2.99
N GLU A 318 -22.27 11.53 3.13
CA GLU A 318 -23.35 12.43 3.54
C GLU A 318 -23.83 13.35 2.41
N GLN A 319 -23.29 13.16 1.19
CA GLN A 319 -23.64 13.94 -0.01
C GLN A 319 -23.43 15.45 0.16
N ARG A 320 -22.52 15.88 1.05
CA ARG A 320 -22.19 17.29 1.24
C ARG A 320 -21.46 17.84 0.02
N PRO A 321 -21.88 18.99 -0.53
CA PRO A 321 -21.16 19.62 -1.63
C PRO A 321 -19.70 19.91 -1.29
N ILE A 322 -18.78 19.61 -2.21
CA ILE A 322 -17.32 19.78 -2.02
C ILE A 322 -16.99 21.23 -1.62
N MET A 323 -17.64 22.23 -2.24
CA MET A 323 -17.41 23.65 -1.94
C MET A 323 -17.78 24.04 -0.51
N GLU A 324 -18.84 23.47 0.03
CA GLU A 324 -19.22 23.71 1.44
C GLU A 324 -18.20 23.13 2.41
N SER A 325 -17.68 21.94 2.11
CA SER A 325 -16.63 21.30 2.88
C SER A 325 -15.34 22.14 2.88
N LEU A 326 -14.93 22.68 1.72
CA LEU A 326 -13.77 23.57 1.60
C LEU A 326 -13.96 24.90 2.36
N GLN A 327 -15.13 25.55 2.25
CA GLN A 327 -15.43 26.76 2.98
C GLN A 327 -15.41 26.55 4.49
N SER A 328 -16.00 25.46 4.95
CA SER A 328 -16.00 25.09 6.37
C SER A 328 -14.58 24.93 6.93
N MET A 329 -13.68 24.30 6.15
CA MET A 329 -12.27 24.15 6.53
C MET A 329 -11.52 25.49 6.59
N MET A 330 -11.78 26.39 5.64
CA MET A 330 -11.12 27.71 5.61
C MET A 330 -11.57 28.64 6.74
N LEU A 331 -12.78 28.44 7.26
CA LEU A 331 -13.35 29.20 8.38
C LEU A 331 -13.09 28.57 9.76
N ALA A 332 -12.47 27.38 9.81
CA ALA A 332 -12.14 26.70 11.06
C ALA A 332 -11.06 27.47 11.85
N GLU A 333 -10.95 27.17 13.15
CA GLU A 333 -9.92 27.76 14.00
C GLU A 333 -8.51 27.54 13.45
N GLN A 334 -7.67 28.57 13.58
CA GLN A 334 -6.28 28.50 13.15
C GLN A 334 -5.46 27.70 14.15
N ASN A 335 -4.81 26.64 13.67
CA ASN A 335 -3.95 25.77 14.46
C ASN A 335 -2.46 26.03 14.17
N THR A 336 -1.59 25.50 15.02
CA THR A 336 -0.14 25.50 14.82
C THR A 336 0.23 24.72 13.54
N ASP A 337 1.26 25.20 12.81
CA ASP A 337 1.69 24.55 11.57
C ASP A 337 2.32 23.17 11.83
N VAL A 338 3.24 23.07 12.80
CA VAL A 338 3.90 21.81 13.19
C VAL A 338 3.48 21.41 14.59
N GLU A 339 2.86 20.24 14.72
CA GLU A 339 2.28 19.77 15.98
C GLU A 339 3.23 18.90 16.81
N PHE A 340 4.26 18.33 16.17
CA PHE A 340 5.22 17.46 16.83
C PHE A 340 6.58 18.13 16.90
N MET A 341 7.00 18.50 18.11
CA MET A 341 8.37 18.89 18.36
C MET A 341 9.14 17.71 18.95
N VAL A 342 10.22 17.30 18.29
CA VAL A 342 11.20 16.40 18.89
C VAL A 342 11.87 17.17 20.03
N LYS A 343 11.69 16.72 21.28
CA LYS A 343 12.48 17.28 22.39
C LYS A 343 13.95 16.98 22.09
N ALA A 344 14.76 18.01 21.92
CA ALA A 344 16.20 17.84 21.93
C ALA A 344 16.56 17.17 23.27
N ASN A 345 17.16 16.00 23.22
CA ASN A 345 17.79 15.44 24.42
C ASN A 345 18.99 16.34 24.73
N ASP A 346 18.95 17.04 25.85
CA ASP A 346 20.09 17.76 26.44
C ASP A 346 21.21 16.79 26.77
#